data_c4308ce05375508f2f1620804ce3f27a
#
_entry.id   c4308ce05375508f2f1620804ce3f27a
#
_cell.length_a   1.000
_cell.length_b   1.000
_cell.length_c   1.000
_cell.angle_alpha   90.00
_cell.angle_beta   90.00
_cell.angle_gamma   90.00
#
_symmetry.space_group_name_H-M   'P 1'
#
loop_
_entity.id
_entity.type
_entity.pdbx_description
1 polymer ?
#
loop_
_entity_poly.entity_id
_entity_poly.type
_entity_poly.pdbx_seq_one_letter_code
_entity_poly.pdbx_strand_id
1 'polypeptide(L)'
;EDTQVIHVEAAGGYGVWVSVEHKFEYVDVNFDGIPDLLICTGHHGNQGLLTYYCFLQTENGFAEAPTFTEIANPAIDAQNQLILSQWRNDAASHSWAEYRCQDDTYVLYRELCEDMDEDADADEVVWVWTVNGQEIGRSDELSGEEIDDLIYNENSEWGIAGDRWRTLYNHGLTTDYSIYSTP
;
A
#
# COMPACT_ATOMS: atom_id res chain seq x y z
N GLU A 1 11.22 34.13 8.29
CA GLU A 1 11.00 32.72 7.93
C GLU A 1 9.80 32.23 8.74
N ASP A 2 8.74 31.88 8.07
CA ASP A 2 7.57 31.31 8.73
C ASP A 2 7.89 29.84 9.06
N THR A 3 7.81 29.48 10.34
CA THR A 3 8.08 28.14 10.82
C THR A 3 6.74 27.47 11.14
N GLN A 4 6.45 26.36 10.44
CA GLN A 4 5.32 25.51 10.79
C GLN A 4 5.78 24.44 11.79
N VAL A 5 5.01 24.24 12.86
CA VAL A 5 5.25 23.19 13.86
C VAL A 5 4.18 22.11 13.67
N ILE A 6 4.62 20.90 13.36
CA ILE A 6 3.75 19.73 13.21
C ILE A 6 3.86 18.90 14.48
N HIS A 7 2.74 18.65 15.13
CA HIS A 7 2.66 17.78 16.30
C HIS A 7 2.07 16.45 15.89
N VAL A 8 2.81 15.37 16.12
CA VAL A 8 2.35 13.99 15.89
C VAL A 8 2.36 13.23 17.21
N GLU A 9 1.35 12.41 17.43
CA GLU A 9 1.33 11.49 18.56
C GLU A 9 2.12 10.23 18.19
N ALA A 10 3.06 9.82 19.06
CA ALA A 10 3.70 8.52 18.88
C ALA A 10 2.64 7.43 19.04
N ALA A 11 2.52 6.54 18.08
CA ALA A 11 1.63 5.40 18.20
C ALA A 11 2.02 4.59 19.44
N GLY A 12 1.13 4.57 20.42
CA GLY A 12 1.30 3.83 21.67
C GLY A 12 1.10 2.33 21.44
N GLY A 13 2.11 1.65 20.86
CA GLY A 13 2.10 0.22 20.61
C GLY A 13 3.30 -0.47 21.28
N TYR A 14 3.13 -1.72 21.65
CA TYR A 14 4.20 -2.56 22.21
C TYR A 14 5.37 -2.67 21.22
N GLY A 15 6.53 -2.17 21.61
CA GLY A 15 7.79 -2.47 20.93
C GLY A 15 8.02 -1.75 19.61
N VAL A 16 7.70 -0.46 19.52
CA VAL A 16 8.01 0.35 18.33
C VAL A 16 9.52 0.54 18.21
N TRP A 17 10.15 -0.26 17.36
CA TRP A 17 11.55 -0.10 16.97
C TRP A 17 11.59 0.57 15.59
N VAL A 18 11.56 1.89 15.55
CA VAL A 18 11.79 2.63 14.30
C VAL A 18 13.24 3.07 14.29
N SER A 19 13.99 2.68 13.26
CA SER A 19 15.31 3.24 13.06
C SER A 19 15.18 4.73 12.77
N VAL A 20 16.13 5.53 13.22
CA VAL A 20 16.10 6.98 13.00
C VAL A 20 16.10 7.33 11.51
N GLU A 21 16.62 6.45 10.68
CA GLU A 21 16.75 6.61 9.23
C GLU A 21 15.42 6.59 8.48
N HIS A 22 14.39 5.99 9.06
CA HIS A 22 13.07 5.86 8.42
C HIS A 22 11.96 6.66 9.11
N LYS A 23 12.31 7.65 9.95
CA LYS A 23 11.29 8.44 10.66
C LYS A 23 10.61 9.48 9.80
N PHE A 24 11.34 10.04 8.84
CA PHE A 24 10.88 11.12 7.97
C PHE A 24 11.25 10.79 6.54
N GLU A 25 10.28 10.87 5.65
CA GLU A 25 10.51 10.73 4.23
C GLU A 25 9.84 11.87 3.47
N TYR A 26 10.49 12.30 2.38
CA TYR A 26 9.93 13.29 1.48
C TYR A 26 9.68 12.63 0.14
N VAL A 27 8.40 12.44 -0.18
CA VAL A 27 7.97 11.73 -1.38
C VAL A 27 6.65 12.31 -1.86
N ASP A 28 6.49 12.46 -3.16
CA ASP A 28 5.24 12.89 -3.79
C ASP A 28 4.23 11.74 -3.75
N VAL A 29 3.24 11.82 -2.86
CA VAL A 29 2.24 10.78 -2.66
C VAL A 29 0.86 11.13 -3.22
N ASN A 30 0.62 12.39 -3.56
CA ASN A 30 -0.60 12.84 -4.24
C ASN A 30 -0.38 13.05 -5.75
N PHE A 31 0.87 12.89 -6.22
CA PHE A 31 1.29 12.93 -7.62
C PHE A 31 1.13 14.33 -8.27
N ASP A 32 1.28 15.38 -7.48
CA ASP A 32 1.24 16.77 -7.95
C ASP A 32 2.63 17.30 -8.38
N GLY A 33 3.68 16.52 -8.20
CA GLY A 33 5.05 16.83 -8.53
C GLY A 33 5.82 17.53 -7.40
N ILE A 34 5.22 17.69 -6.22
CA ILE A 34 5.81 18.32 -5.06
C ILE A 34 5.99 17.24 -3.96
N PRO A 35 7.18 17.10 -3.37
CA PRO A 35 7.38 16.13 -2.31
C PRO A 35 6.60 16.47 -1.03
N ASP A 36 5.87 15.50 -0.52
CA ASP A 36 5.14 15.54 0.73
C ASP A 36 5.97 15.01 1.90
N LEU A 37 5.57 15.30 3.12
CA LEU A 37 6.23 14.82 4.32
C LEU A 37 5.50 13.60 4.88
N LEU A 38 6.20 12.46 4.94
CA LEU A 38 5.74 11.27 5.64
C LEU A 38 6.51 11.10 6.96
N ILE A 39 5.79 10.80 8.03
CA ILE A 39 6.35 10.53 9.34
C ILE A 39 5.92 9.14 9.77
N CYS A 40 6.87 8.21 9.86
CA CYS A 40 6.59 6.84 10.27
C CYS A 40 5.97 6.81 11.67
N THR A 41 4.80 6.18 11.81
CA THR A 41 4.12 6.01 13.10
C THR A 41 4.71 4.84 13.90
N GLY A 42 5.46 3.95 13.25
CA GLY A 42 6.11 2.78 13.83
C GLY A 42 5.62 1.47 13.24
N HIS A 43 6.10 0.38 13.85
CA HIS A 43 5.65 -0.96 13.51
C HIS A 43 4.42 -1.34 14.34
N HIS A 44 3.34 -1.74 13.67
CA HIS A 44 2.09 -2.11 14.30
C HIS A 44 1.85 -3.61 14.24
N GLY A 45 1.28 -4.12 15.33
CA GLY A 45 0.96 -5.54 15.46
C GLY A 45 2.17 -6.46 15.51
N ASN A 46 1.94 -7.76 15.61
CA ASN A 46 2.96 -8.81 15.61
C ASN A 46 3.60 -9.05 14.24
N GLN A 47 3.03 -8.45 13.19
CA GLN A 47 3.49 -8.57 11.80
C GLN A 47 4.37 -7.41 11.37
N GLY A 48 4.53 -6.39 12.22
CA GLY A 48 5.39 -5.25 11.97
C GLY A 48 4.91 -4.35 10.83
N LEU A 49 3.59 -4.16 10.70
CA LEU A 49 3.01 -3.27 9.68
C LEU A 49 3.51 -1.83 9.88
N LEU A 50 4.01 -1.21 8.82
CA LEU A 50 4.41 0.19 8.82
C LEU A 50 3.26 1.05 8.35
N THR A 51 2.98 2.13 9.07
CA THR A 51 2.08 3.20 8.65
C THR A 51 2.73 4.57 8.83
N TYR A 52 2.17 5.59 8.20
CA TYR A 52 2.76 6.92 8.18
C TYR A 52 1.70 8.00 8.39
N TYR A 53 2.00 9.00 9.21
CA TYR A 53 1.32 10.29 9.08
C TYR A 53 1.75 10.93 7.78
N CYS A 54 0.81 11.49 7.04
CA CYS A 54 1.05 12.15 5.77
C CYS A 54 0.66 13.63 5.86
N PHE A 55 1.57 14.49 5.43
CA PHE A 55 1.38 15.93 5.36
C PHE A 55 1.71 16.40 3.95
N LEU A 56 0.69 16.74 3.20
CA LEU A 56 0.81 17.24 1.84
C LEU A 56 1.36 18.65 1.82
N GLN A 57 2.36 18.89 0.98
CA GLN A 57 2.93 20.23 0.79
C GLN A 57 1.96 21.09 -0.01
N THR A 58 1.55 22.23 0.54
CA THR A 58 0.67 23.20 -0.10
C THR A 58 1.32 24.56 -0.19
N GLU A 59 0.71 25.51 -0.89
CA GLU A 59 1.15 26.91 -0.94
C GLU A 59 1.18 27.57 0.47
N ASN A 60 0.38 27.07 1.40
CA ASN A 60 0.26 27.59 2.76
C ASN A 60 1.04 26.77 3.81
N GLY A 61 1.89 25.86 3.40
CA GLY A 61 2.61 24.91 4.25
C GLY A 61 2.06 23.48 4.13
N PHE A 62 2.23 22.71 5.18
CA PHE A 62 1.79 21.30 5.19
C PHE A 62 0.35 21.14 5.68
N ALA A 63 -0.45 20.35 4.98
CA ALA A 63 -1.81 19.96 5.34
C ALA A 63 -1.86 18.44 5.61
N GLU A 64 -2.49 18.02 6.69
CA GLU A 64 -2.62 16.59 7.04
C GLU A 64 -3.56 15.86 6.07
N ALA A 65 -3.15 14.67 5.65
CA ALA A 65 -3.96 13.73 4.87
C ALA A 65 -4.20 12.43 5.66
N PRO A 66 -5.17 12.42 6.58
CA PRO A 66 -5.35 11.35 7.57
C PRO A 66 -5.67 9.99 6.94
N THR A 67 -6.30 9.94 5.78
CA THR A 67 -6.63 8.68 5.09
C THR A 67 -5.39 7.90 4.62
N PHE A 68 -4.24 8.57 4.44
CA PHE A 68 -2.99 7.89 4.15
C PHE A 68 -2.50 7.03 5.31
N THR A 69 -2.78 7.42 6.54
CA THR A 69 -2.34 6.70 7.75
C THR A 69 -2.97 5.31 7.86
N GLU A 70 -4.09 5.09 7.19
CA GLU A 70 -4.78 3.79 7.15
C GLU A 70 -4.12 2.80 6.19
N ILE A 71 -3.20 3.25 5.32
CA ILE A 71 -2.52 2.40 4.35
C ILE A 71 -1.33 1.71 5.02
N ALA A 72 -1.40 0.39 5.13
CA ALA A 72 -0.34 -0.42 5.68
C ALA A 72 0.77 -0.66 4.64
N ASN A 73 2.03 -0.60 5.07
CA ASN A 73 3.20 -0.88 4.21
C ASN A 73 3.12 -0.17 2.84
N PRO A 74 2.89 1.15 2.78
CA PRO A 74 2.69 1.82 1.50
C PRO A 74 3.94 1.74 0.61
N ALA A 75 3.72 1.53 -0.69
CA ALA A 75 4.73 1.66 -1.74
C ALA A 75 4.17 2.56 -2.85
N ILE A 76 5.04 3.40 -3.41
CA ILE A 76 4.61 4.45 -4.35
C ILE A 76 4.82 3.98 -5.79
N ASP A 77 3.73 3.89 -6.55
CA ASP A 77 3.77 3.68 -7.99
C ASP A 77 3.48 4.99 -8.71
N ALA A 78 4.50 5.80 -8.85
CA ALA A 78 4.39 7.11 -9.48
C ALA A 78 4.01 7.04 -10.96
N GLN A 79 4.35 5.94 -11.66
CA GLN A 79 4.03 5.78 -13.08
C GLN A 79 2.52 5.67 -13.31
N ASN A 80 1.83 4.97 -12.40
CA ASN A 80 0.39 4.73 -12.49
C ASN A 80 -0.41 5.61 -11.52
N GLN A 81 0.28 6.47 -10.75
CA GLN A 81 -0.32 7.34 -9.74
C GLN A 81 -1.15 6.54 -8.71
N LEU A 82 -0.54 5.50 -8.15
CA LEU A 82 -1.13 4.61 -7.18
C LEU A 82 -0.27 4.49 -5.93
N ILE A 83 -0.90 4.30 -4.79
CA ILE A 83 -0.26 3.81 -3.58
C ILE A 83 -0.60 2.33 -3.46
N LEU A 84 0.44 1.50 -3.44
CA LEU A 84 0.30 0.06 -3.25
C LEU A 84 0.40 -0.27 -1.77
N SER A 85 -0.31 -1.30 -1.34
CA SER A 85 -0.27 -1.78 0.03
C SER A 85 -0.33 -3.30 0.04
N GLN A 86 0.47 -3.92 0.90
CA GLN A 86 0.42 -5.35 1.15
C GLN A 86 0.47 -5.61 2.64
N TRP A 87 -0.37 -6.48 3.11
CA TRP A 87 -0.32 -6.94 4.50
C TRP A 87 -0.75 -8.39 4.62
N ARG A 88 -0.41 -8.96 5.74
CA ARG A 88 -0.82 -10.30 6.12
C ARG A 88 -2.06 -10.17 7.01
N ASN A 89 -3.13 -10.86 6.68
CA ASN A 89 -4.37 -10.87 7.46
C ASN A 89 -4.22 -11.75 8.71
N ASP A 90 -3.70 -12.98 8.50
CA ASP A 90 -3.52 -13.98 9.56
C ASP A 90 -2.30 -14.89 9.29
N ALA A 91 -2.32 -16.12 9.79
CA ALA A 91 -1.21 -17.07 9.61
C ALA A 91 -1.05 -17.55 8.15
N ALA A 92 -2.10 -17.55 7.36
CA ALA A 92 -2.16 -18.17 6.05
C ALA A 92 -2.58 -17.22 4.93
N SER A 93 -3.19 -16.05 5.23
CA SER A 93 -3.79 -15.16 4.26
C SER A 93 -3.13 -13.79 4.17
N HIS A 94 -3.15 -13.20 2.98
CA HIS A 94 -2.58 -11.90 2.65
C HIS A 94 -3.57 -11.07 1.85
N SER A 95 -3.38 -9.76 1.87
CA SER A 95 -4.08 -8.82 1.00
C SER A 95 -3.10 -7.91 0.28
N TRP A 96 -3.46 -7.54 -0.95
CA TRP A 96 -2.79 -6.56 -1.80
C TRP A 96 -3.82 -5.54 -2.24
N ALA A 97 -3.50 -4.28 -2.06
CA ALA A 97 -4.43 -3.19 -2.35
C ALA A 97 -3.76 -2.07 -3.12
N GLU A 98 -4.53 -1.40 -3.94
CA GLU A 98 -4.14 -0.19 -4.65
C GLU A 98 -5.08 0.95 -4.25
N TYR A 99 -4.49 2.06 -3.86
CA TYR A 99 -5.21 3.28 -3.48
C TYR A 99 -4.95 4.37 -4.51
N ARG A 100 -5.95 5.22 -4.73
CA ARG A 100 -5.86 6.45 -5.51
C ARG A 100 -6.01 7.67 -4.63
N CYS A 101 -5.22 8.69 -4.92
CA CYS A 101 -5.45 10.00 -4.34
C CYS A 101 -6.55 10.71 -5.15
N GLN A 102 -7.61 11.16 -4.47
CA GLN A 102 -8.72 11.93 -5.03
C GLN A 102 -9.01 13.09 -4.08
N ASP A 103 -8.79 14.32 -4.54
CA ASP A 103 -8.98 15.53 -3.72
C ASP A 103 -8.30 15.38 -2.35
N ASP A 104 -7.00 15.01 -2.33
CA ASP A 104 -6.16 14.82 -1.14
C ASP A 104 -6.64 13.72 -0.18
N THR A 105 -7.56 12.87 -0.64
CA THR A 105 -8.08 11.71 0.09
C THR A 105 -7.64 10.42 -0.61
N TYR A 106 -7.12 9.47 0.15
CA TYR A 106 -6.72 8.16 -0.37
C TYR A 106 -7.88 7.19 -0.27
N VAL A 107 -8.35 6.71 -1.41
CA VAL A 107 -9.48 5.78 -1.53
C VAL A 107 -9.01 4.44 -2.08
N LEU A 108 -9.49 3.36 -1.49
CA LEU A 108 -9.24 2.01 -1.97
C LEU A 108 -9.85 1.87 -3.38
N TYR A 109 -8.98 1.61 -4.34
CA TYR A 109 -9.40 1.42 -5.73
C TYR A 109 -9.70 -0.04 -6.02
N ARG A 110 -8.74 -0.93 -5.73
CA ARG A 110 -8.91 -2.37 -5.89
C ARG A 110 -8.11 -3.16 -4.86
N GLU A 111 -8.55 -4.34 -4.59
CA GLU A 111 -7.93 -5.25 -3.63
C GLU A 111 -8.01 -6.69 -4.15
N LEU A 112 -6.95 -7.44 -3.91
CA LEU A 112 -6.93 -8.89 -3.97
C LEU A 112 -6.69 -9.41 -2.56
N CYS A 113 -7.58 -10.25 -2.07
CA CYS A 113 -7.50 -10.84 -0.73
C CYS A 113 -7.44 -12.36 -0.85
N GLU A 114 -6.52 -12.99 -0.12
CA GLU A 114 -6.60 -14.41 0.20
C GLU A 114 -7.58 -14.57 1.36
N ASP A 115 -8.68 -15.24 1.12
CA ASP A 115 -9.70 -15.56 2.11
C ASP A 115 -9.72 -17.06 2.40
N MET A 116 -10.07 -17.43 3.62
CA MET A 116 -10.26 -18.83 3.98
C MET A 116 -11.73 -19.16 3.78
N ASP A 117 -12.02 -20.11 2.93
CA ASP A 117 -13.38 -20.59 2.79
C ASP A 117 -13.80 -21.35 4.07
N GLU A 118 -14.65 -20.72 4.90
CA GLU A 118 -15.14 -21.32 6.14
C GLU A 118 -16.00 -22.58 5.89
N ASP A 119 -16.50 -22.77 4.66
CA ASP A 119 -17.36 -23.88 4.25
C ASP A 119 -16.58 -25.01 3.52
N ALA A 120 -15.31 -24.79 3.18
CA ALA A 120 -14.48 -25.82 2.51
C ALA A 120 -13.97 -26.87 3.51
N ASP A 121 -14.03 -28.11 3.09
CA ASP A 121 -13.43 -29.26 3.80
C ASP A 121 -11.87 -29.14 3.77
N ALA A 122 -11.31 -28.34 4.66
CA ALA A 122 -9.90 -28.08 4.91
C ALA A 122 -9.21 -26.98 4.07
N ASP A 123 -8.84 -25.90 4.75
CA ASP A 123 -7.72 -24.99 4.47
C ASP A 123 -7.56 -24.54 2.99
N GLU A 124 -8.64 -24.49 2.23
CA GLU A 124 -8.60 -24.00 0.86
C GLU A 124 -8.63 -22.48 0.86
N VAL A 125 -7.58 -21.87 0.34
CA VAL A 125 -7.49 -20.42 0.18
C VAL A 125 -8.25 -20.02 -1.07
N VAL A 126 -9.22 -19.13 -0.92
CA VAL A 126 -9.97 -18.53 -2.02
C VAL A 126 -9.45 -17.11 -2.24
N TRP A 127 -9.13 -16.80 -3.48
CA TRP A 127 -8.77 -15.45 -3.88
C TRP A 127 -10.03 -14.65 -4.22
N VAL A 128 -10.16 -13.46 -3.64
CA VAL A 128 -11.30 -12.58 -3.85
C VAL A 128 -10.82 -11.24 -4.43
N TRP A 129 -11.40 -10.83 -5.56
CA TRP A 129 -11.09 -9.57 -6.22
C TRP A 129 -12.18 -8.54 -5.96
N THR A 130 -11.79 -7.36 -5.54
CA THR A 130 -12.70 -6.23 -5.38
C THR A 130 -12.24 -5.01 -6.17
N VAL A 131 -13.18 -4.25 -6.70
CA VAL A 131 -12.96 -2.93 -7.29
C VAL A 131 -13.98 -1.96 -6.71
N ASN A 132 -13.51 -0.85 -6.17
CA ASN A 132 -14.35 0.15 -5.50
C ASN A 132 -15.28 -0.48 -4.42
N GLY A 133 -14.74 -1.45 -3.68
CA GLY A 133 -15.46 -2.17 -2.62
C GLY A 133 -16.53 -3.14 -3.10
N GLN A 134 -16.59 -3.45 -4.40
CA GLN A 134 -17.49 -4.46 -4.96
C GLN A 134 -16.69 -5.69 -5.39
N GLU A 135 -17.08 -6.85 -4.91
CA GLU A 135 -16.53 -8.12 -5.39
C GLU A 135 -16.85 -8.28 -6.89
N ILE A 136 -15.82 -8.57 -7.67
CA ILE A 136 -15.91 -8.76 -9.11
C ILE A 136 -15.53 -10.18 -9.56
N GLY A 137 -14.99 -10.99 -8.68
CA GLY A 137 -14.66 -12.38 -8.95
C GLY A 137 -14.04 -13.10 -7.76
N ARG A 138 -14.06 -14.42 -7.83
CA ARG A 138 -13.49 -15.36 -6.84
C ARG A 138 -12.78 -16.52 -7.55
N SER A 139 -11.73 -17.06 -6.92
CA SER A 139 -10.93 -18.13 -7.54
C SER A 139 -11.61 -19.49 -7.58
N ASP A 140 -12.58 -19.74 -6.71
CA ASP A 140 -13.41 -20.97 -6.76
C ASP A 140 -14.28 -21.09 -8.03
N GLU A 141 -14.45 -19.98 -8.75
CA GLU A 141 -15.12 -19.92 -10.05
C GLU A 141 -14.17 -20.11 -11.25
N LEU A 142 -12.85 -20.21 -11.02
CA LEU A 142 -11.79 -20.27 -12.04
C LEU A 142 -11.04 -21.60 -12.00
N SER A 143 -10.48 -22.01 -13.12
CA SER A 143 -9.50 -23.09 -13.17
C SER A 143 -8.14 -22.62 -12.62
N GLY A 144 -7.30 -23.57 -12.16
CA GLY A 144 -5.95 -23.23 -11.70
C GLY A 144 -5.10 -22.50 -12.72
N GLU A 145 -5.26 -22.82 -14.03
CA GLU A 145 -4.55 -22.14 -15.12
C GLU A 145 -5.00 -20.67 -15.26
N GLU A 146 -6.29 -20.41 -15.12
CA GLU A 146 -6.84 -19.04 -15.15
C GLU A 146 -6.40 -18.22 -13.94
N ILE A 147 -6.31 -18.85 -12.76
CA ILE A 147 -5.79 -18.21 -11.54
C ILE A 147 -4.32 -17.86 -11.72
N ASP A 148 -3.50 -18.79 -12.18
CA ASP A 148 -2.07 -18.58 -12.41
C ASP A 148 -1.83 -17.45 -13.42
N ASP A 149 -2.57 -17.43 -14.51
CA ASP A 149 -2.46 -16.37 -15.53
C ASP A 149 -2.90 -15.01 -14.97
N LEU A 150 -3.94 -14.98 -14.17
CA LEU A 150 -4.48 -13.74 -13.60
C LEU A 150 -3.56 -13.14 -12.53
N ILE A 151 -3.01 -13.96 -11.63
CA ILE A 151 -2.25 -13.51 -10.45
C ILE A 151 -0.76 -13.34 -10.76
N TYR A 152 -0.17 -14.26 -11.54
CA TYR A 152 1.28 -14.31 -11.74
C TYR A 152 1.74 -13.74 -13.08
N ASN A 153 0.84 -13.54 -14.04
CA ASN A 153 1.20 -12.92 -15.30
C ASN A 153 1.33 -11.39 -15.12
N GLU A 154 2.55 -10.88 -15.30
CA GLU A 154 2.86 -9.44 -15.17
C GLU A 154 2.02 -8.54 -16.11
N ASN A 155 1.50 -9.08 -17.20
CA ASN A 155 0.66 -8.39 -18.17
C ASN A 155 -0.84 -8.51 -17.85
N SER A 156 -1.21 -9.29 -16.83
CA SER A 156 -2.60 -9.37 -16.40
C SER A 156 -3.03 -8.11 -15.67
N GLU A 157 -4.32 -7.83 -15.67
CA GLU A 157 -4.89 -6.72 -14.91
C GLU A 157 -4.58 -6.81 -13.40
N TRP A 158 -4.39 -8.03 -12.90
CA TRP A 158 -4.12 -8.36 -11.50
C TRP A 158 -2.71 -8.88 -11.25
N GLY A 159 -1.76 -8.65 -12.13
CA GLY A 159 -0.36 -9.10 -12.01
C GLY A 159 0.36 -8.59 -10.74
N ILE A 160 -0.29 -8.77 -9.61
CA ILE A 160 0.10 -8.30 -8.28
C ILE A 160 1.36 -9.01 -7.79
N ALA A 161 1.50 -10.28 -8.10
CA ALA A 161 2.71 -11.05 -7.76
C ALA A 161 3.84 -10.88 -8.79
N GLY A 162 3.62 -10.10 -9.85
CA GLY A 162 4.60 -9.81 -10.87
C GLY A 162 5.79 -8.99 -10.36
N ASP A 163 6.78 -8.84 -11.23
CA ASP A 163 8.03 -8.14 -10.89
C ASP A 163 7.82 -6.68 -10.48
N ARG A 164 6.77 -6.02 -10.99
CA ARG A 164 6.40 -4.64 -10.62
C ARG A 164 6.15 -4.50 -9.11
N TRP A 165 5.26 -5.31 -8.55
CA TRP A 165 4.96 -5.28 -7.12
C TRP A 165 6.19 -5.64 -6.29
N ARG A 166 6.88 -6.70 -6.67
CA ARG A 166 8.12 -7.14 -6.00
C ARG A 166 9.18 -6.04 -6.03
N THR A 167 9.34 -5.37 -7.16
CA THR A 167 10.30 -4.28 -7.31
C THR A 167 9.94 -3.10 -6.43
N LEU A 168 8.68 -2.66 -6.44
CA LEU A 168 8.21 -1.56 -5.61
C LEU A 168 8.38 -1.85 -4.11
N TYR A 169 8.02 -3.05 -3.66
CA TYR A 169 8.20 -3.43 -2.25
C TYR A 169 9.66 -3.55 -1.82
N ASN A 170 10.54 -3.99 -2.68
CA ASN A 170 11.97 -4.07 -2.35
C ASN A 170 12.62 -2.69 -2.21
N HIS A 171 12.06 -1.66 -2.80
CA HIS A 171 12.56 -0.29 -2.72
C HIS A 171 11.83 0.56 -1.67
N GLY A 172 10.72 0.07 -1.12
CA GLY A 172 9.93 0.78 -0.11
C GLY A 172 9.34 2.09 -0.66
N LEU A 173 9.35 3.15 0.18
CA LEU A 173 8.89 4.49 -0.19
C LEU A 173 9.88 5.27 -1.06
N THR A 174 11.01 4.68 -1.45
CA THR A 174 12.02 5.39 -2.22
C THR A 174 11.52 5.70 -3.62
N THR A 175 11.52 6.99 -3.95
CA THR A 175 11.19 7.53 -5.27
C THR A 175 12.38 7.54 -6.21
N ASP A 176 13.23 6.53 -6.19
CA ASP A 176 14.26 6.44 -7.21
C ASP A 176 13.63 6.03 -8.56
N TYR A 177 13.04 7.03 -9.23
CA TYR A 177 12.46 6.89 -10.56
C TYR A 177 13.46 6.39 -11.61
N SER A 178 14.76 6.34 -11.29
CA SER A 178 15.79 5.87 -12.21
C SER A 178 15.64 4.37 -12.54
N ILE A 179 14.96 3.61 -11.69
CA ILE A 179 14.73 2.18 -11.90
C ILE A 179 13.69 1.91 -12.99
N TYR A 180 12.79 2.85 -13.25
CA TYR A 180 11.69 2.71 -14.24
C TYR A 180 12.02 3.32 -15.59
N SER A 181 13.18 3.97 -15.74
CA SER A 181 13.64 4.60 -16.99
C SER A 181 14.56 3.70 -17.80
N THR A 182 14.25 2.41 -17.92
CA THR A 182 14.90 1.57 -18.96
C THR A 182 14.03 1.59 -20.20
N PRO A 183 14.61 1.93 -21.36
CA PRO A 183 13.89 2.06 -22.62
C PRO A 183 13.38 0.74 -23.16
#